data_3f37de44abea86524af12ecf3a279ee2
#
_entry.id   3f37de44abea86524af12ecf3a279ee2
#
_cell.length_a   1.000
_cell.length_b   1.000
_cell.length_c   1.000
_cell.angle_alpha   90.00
_cell.angle_beta   90.00
_cell.angle_gamma   90.00
#
_symmetry.space_group_name_H-M   'P 1'
#
loop_
_entity.id
_entity.type
_entity.pdbx_description
1 polymer ?
#
loop_
_entity_poly.entity_id
_entity_poly.type
_entity_poly.pdbx_seq_one_letter_code
_entity_poly.pdbx_strand_id
1 'polypeptide(L)'
;TEESFIKAARNFEGSVAIAGVDISQPENIFLSVKGSGQALYVGLAEDVYLVASEPYGLVEITNRYLRIDGEELINGSNQKGQVIRLDMNLAGTLEGISRKTFASEDAKVREEDLSQTEISTRDIDRGSYKHYLLKEIEESPSSVRSTLRGRLVKGEDGEFDVRLGAETFPDQLKRDLESGKITKVVVI
;
A
#
# COMPACT_ATOMS: atom_id res chain seq x y z
N THR A 1 -21.91 -4.92 -14.53
CA THR A 1 -22.41 -4.75 -13.14
C THR A 1 -21.32 -5.10 -12.14
N GLU A 2 -21.45 -4.64 -10.87
CA GLU A 2 -20.51 -4.93 -9.78
C GLU A 2 -20.29 -6.44 -9.59
N GLU A 3 -21.36 -7.20 -9.59
CA GLU A 3 -21.30 -8.65 -9.41
C GLU A 3 -20.53 -9.38 -10.54
N SER A 4 -20.69 -8.92 -11.77
CA SER A 4 -19.94 -9.44 -12.91
C SER A 4 -18.45 -9.11 -12.80
N PHE A 5 -18.10 -7.91 -12.29
CA PHE A 5 -16.73 -7.50 -12.06
C PHE A 5 -16.08 -8.32 -10.93
N ILE A 6 -16.78 -8.54 -9.80
CA ILE A 6 -16.33 -9.40 -8.71
C ILE A 6 -16.05 -10.81 -9.21
N LYS A 7 -16.98 -11.38 -9.99
CA LYS A 7 -16.84 -12.73 -10.54
C LYS A 7 -15.65 -12.85 -11.50
N ALA A 8 -15.43 -11.85 -12.35
CA ALA A 8 -14.28 -11.81 -13.24
C ALA A 8 -12.98 -11.68 -12.46
N ALA A 9 -12.89 -10.71 -11.55
CA ALA A 9 -11.69 -10.42 -10.75
C ALA A 9 -11.28 -11.63 -9.88
N ARG A 10 -12.24 -12.35 -9.32
CA ARG A 10 -11.98 -13.56 -8.53
C ARG A 10 -11.28 -14.66 -9.33
N ASN A 11 -11.58 -14.77 -10.63
CA ASN A 11 -11.06 -15.82 -11.50
C ASN A 11 -9.67 -15.52 -12.09
N PHE A 12 -9.15 -14.31 -11.93
CA PHE A 12 -7.76 -14.03 -12.33
C PHE A 12 -6.78 -14.84 -11.49
N GLU A 13 -5.74 -15.34 -12.12
CA GLU A 13 -4.61 -16.01 -11.46
C GLU A 13 -3.44 -15.05 -11.28
N GLY A 14 -2.64 -15.28 -10.24
CA GLY A 14 -1.49 -14.46 -9.91
C GLY A 14 -1.85 -13.16 -9.21
N SER A 15 -0.95 -12.18 -9.31
CA SER A 15 -1.09 -10.85 -8.71
C SER A 15 -1.69 -9.88 -9.73
N VAL A 16 -2.78 -9.25 -9.37
CA VAL A 16 -3.58 -8.42 -10.28
C VAL A 16 -4.05 -7.14 -9.59
N ALA A 17 -3.89 -6.02 -10.28
CA ALA A 17 -4.52 -4.74 -9.95
C ALA A 17 -5.23 -4.23 -11.22
N ILE A 18 -6.55 -4.11 -11.18
CA ILE A 18 -7.36 -3.73 -12.33
C ILE A 18 -8.37 -2.64 -11.98
N ALA A 19 -8.71 -1.85 -12.98
CA ALA A 19 -9.81 -0.91 -12.94
C ALA A 19 -10.76 -1.18 -14.11
N GLY A 20 -12.03 -0.91 -13.94
CA GLY A 20 -13.04 -1.06 -14.97
C GLY A 20 -14.21 -0.10 -14.79
N VAL A 21 -14.84 0.22 -15.91
CA VAL A 21 -16.06 1.02 -15.96
C VAL A 21 -17.10 0.24 -16.75
N ASP A 22 -18.34 0.24 -16.27
CA ASP A 22 -19.48 -0.29 -17.02
C ASP A 22 -20.13 0.88 -17.78
N ILE A 23 -20.21 0.77 -19.09
CA ILE A 23 -20.79 1.80 -19.96
C ILE A 23 -22.27 2.10 -19.62
N SER A 24 -22.97 1.13 -19.03
CA SER A 24 -24.35 1.29 -18.57
C SER A 24 -24.46 2.01 -17.21
N GLN A 25 -23.35 2.14 -16.49
CA GLN A 25 -23.24 2.81 -15.20
C GLN A 25 -21.93 3.61 -15.14
N PRO A 26 -21.79 4.64 -16.00
CA PRO A 26 -20.51 5.35 -16.18
C PRO A 26 -20.09 6.15 -14.94
N GLU A 27 -21.02 6.40 -14.02
CA GLU A 27 -20.78 7.02 -12.72
C GLU A 27 -20.05 6.09 -11.73
N ASN A 28 -19.91 4.79 -12.02
CA ASN A 28 -19.23 3.84 -11.15
C ASN A 28 -17.89 3.39 -11.75
N ILE A 29 -16.84 3.49 -10.94
CA ILE A 29 -15.53 2.90 -11.23
C ILE A 29 -15.35 1.70 -10.30
N PHE A 30 -14.98 0.57 -10.87
CA PHE A 30 -14.67 -0.65 -10.14
C PHE A 30 -13.17 -0.86 -10.12
N LEU A 31 -12.63 -1.15 -8.93
CA LEU A 31 -11.23 -1.48 -8.73
C LEU A 31 -11.14 -2.86 -8.10
N SER A 32 -10.13 -3.63 -8.45
CA SER A 32 -9.83 -4.87 -7.75
C SER A 32 -8.34 -5.08 -7.62
N VAL A 33 -7.95 -5.59 -6.45
CA VAL A 33 -6.58 -5.97 -6.14
C VAL A 33 -6.59 -7.39 -5.58
N LYS A 34 -5.68 -8.21 -6.07
CA LYS A 34 -5.51 -9.60 -5.65
C LYS A 34 -4.04 -9.99 -5.74
N GLY A 35 -3.55 -10.75 -4.74
CA GLY A 35 -2.20 -11.32 -4.73
C GLY A 35 -1.13 -10.39 -4.20
N SER A 36 0.06 -10.94 -4.01
CA SER A 36 1.17 -10.26 -3.36
C SER A 36 1.82 -9.18 -4.22
N GLY A 37 2.33 -8.14 -3.56
CA GLY A 37 3.02 -7.06 -4.22
C GLY A 37 2.13 -6.10 -5.00
N GLN A 38 0.79 -6.28 -4.95
CA GLN A 38 -0.16 -5.38 -5.60
C GLN A 38 -0.91 -4.55 -4.56
N ALA A 39 -0.93 -3.26 -4.76
CA ALA A 39 -1.76 -2.33 -4.01
C ALA A 39 -2.32 -1.26 -4.96
N LEU A 40 -3.46 -0.69 -4.60
CA LEU A 40 -3.98 0.54 -5.17
C LEU A 40 -4.22 1.54 -4.05
N TYR A 41 -4.08 2.79 -4.38
CA TYR A 41 -4.30 3.91 -3.47
C TYR A 41 -5.45 4.75 -4.02
N VAL A 42 -6.51 4.91 -3.25
CA VAL A 42 -7.64 5.77 -3.58
C VAL A 42 -7.54 7.04 -2.75
N GLY A 43 -7.09 8.11 -3.37
CA GLY A 43 -7.03 9.44 -2.76
C GLY A 43 -8.41 10.09 -2.71
N LEU A 44 -8.72 10.74 -1.59
CA LEU A 44 -9.95 11.50 -1.39
C LEU A 44 -9.59 12.99 -1.35
N ALA A 45 -10.08 13.75 -2.33
CA ALA A 45 -10.03 15.20 -2.35
C ALA A 45 -11.46 15.77 -2.35
N GLU A 46 -11.65 17.08 -2.41
CA GLU A 46 -12.93 17.74 -2.14
C GLU A 46 -14.12 17.18 -2.95
N ASP A 47 -13.92 16.93 -4.25
CA ASP A 47 -14.95 16.45 -5.17
C ASP A 47 -14.43 15.43 -6.19
N VAL A 48 -13.34 14.74 -5.85
CA VAL A 48 -12.68 13.80 -6.76
C VAL A 48 -12.10 12.61 -6.01
N TYR A 49 -12.13 11.44 -6.66
CA TYR A 49 -11.27 10.32 -6.30
C TYR A 49 -10.07 10.25 -7.25
N LEU A 50 -8.91 10.00 -6.67
CA LEU A 50 -7.69 9.71 -7.45
C LEU A 50 -7.32 8.25 -7.22
N VAL A 51 -6.95 7.56 -8.29
CA VAL A 51 -6.50 6.17 -8.18
C VAL A 51 -5.08 6.07 -8.72
N ALA A 52 -4.19 5.54 -7.90
CA ALA A 52 -2.79 5.35 -8.25
C ALA A 52 -2.27 4.00 -7.73
N SER A 53 -1.21 3.49 -8.35
CA SER A 53 -0.49 2.31 -7.88
C SER A 53 0.47 2.61 -6.73
N GLU A 54 0.78 3.89 -6.52
CA GLU A 54 1.70 4.38 -5.50
C GLU A 54 1.18 5.68 -4.88
N PRO A 55 1.44 5.97 -3.59
CA PRO A 55 0.97 7.20 -2.94
C PRO A 55 1.52 8.48 -3.58
N TYR A 56 2.67 8.39 -4.24
CA TYR A 56 3.25 9.53 -4.99
C TYR A 56 2.31 10.11 -6.05
N GLY A 57 1.45 9.30 -6.65
CA GLY A 57 0.47 9.75 -7.64
C GLY A 57 -0.66 10.61 -7.08
N LEU A 58 -0.76 10.74 -5.75
CA LEU A 58 -1.85 11.44 -5.07
C LEU A 58 -1.42 12.77 -4.45
N VAL A 59 -0.15 12.89 -4.04
CA VAL A 59 0.33 13.93 -3.11
C VAL A 59 0.25 15.37 -3.63
N GLU A 60 0.12 15.58 -4.93
CA GLU A 60 -0.11 16.91 -5.50
C GLU A 60 -1.53 17.45 -5.22
N ILE A 61 -2.49 16.54 -4.96
CA ILE A 61 -3.90 16.90 -4.82
C ILE A 61 -4.41 16.55 -3.42
N THR A 62 -4.01 15.39 -2.86
CA THR A 62 -4.43 14.97 -1.53
C THR A 62 -3.35 14.12 -0.85
N ASN A 63 -3.25 14.24 0.46
CA ASN A 63 -2.42 13.36 1.28
C ASN A 63 -3.24 12.27 2.00
N ARG A 64 -4.57 12.29 1.82
CA ARG A 64 -5.53 11.38 2.47
C ARG A 64 -5.99 10.31 1.51
N TYR A 65 -5.79 9.05 1.85
CA TYR A 65 -6.09 7.93 0.96
C TYR A 65 -6.52 6.66 1.69
N LEU A 66 -7.27 5.82 0.97
CA LEU A 66 -7.51 4.43 1.29
C LEU A 66 -6.47 3.58 0.55
N ARG A 67 -5.70 2.75 1.26
CA ARG A 67 -4.85 1.73 0.67
C ARG A 67 -5.66 0.44 0.49
N ILE A 68 -5.60 -0.13 -0.70
CA ILE A 68 -6.25 -1.37 -1.06
C ILE A 68 -5.14 -2.40 -1.33
N ASP A 69 -5.03 -3.41 -0.47
CA ASP A 69 -3.97 -4.42 -0.54
C ASP A 69 -4.51 -5.76 -1.03
N GLY A 70 -3.78 -6.40 -1.97
CA GLY A 70 -4.16 -7.68 -2.54
C GLY A 70 -3.97 -8.88 -1.61
N GLU A 71 -3.22 -8.71 -0.52
CA GLU A 71 -2.96 -9.73 0.50
C GLU A 71 -3.85 -9.59 1.74
N GLU A 72 -4.60 -8.49 1.84
CA GLU A 72 -5.43 -8.22 3.01
C GLU A 72 -6.62 -9.19 3.10
N LEU A 73 -6.85 -9.70 4.31
CA LEU A 73 -8.03 -10.47 4.68
C LEU A 73 -9.09 -9.54 5.26
N ILE A 74 -10.13 -9.26 4.49
CA ILE A 74 -11.20 -8.36 4.90
C ILE A 74 -12.26 -9.14 5.70
N ASN A 75 -12.67 -8.59 6.85
CA ASN A 75 -13.75 -9.12 7.70
C ASN A 75 -13.62 -10.62 8.07
N GLY A 76 -12.38 -11.12 8.22
CA GLY A 76 -12.17 -12.55 8.50
C GLY A 76 -12.45 -13.48 7.32
N SER A 77 -12.57 -12.93 6.10
CA SER A 77 -12.65 -13.71 4.88
C SER A 77 -11.45 -14.66 4.77
N ASN A 78 -11.70 -15.87 4.27
CA ASN A 78 -10.63 -16.81 3.95
C ASN A 78 -9.98 -16.55 2.60
N GLN A 79 -10.46 -15.54 1.86
CA GLN A 79 -9.95 -15.17 0.53
C GLN A 79 -9.29 -13.80 0.62
N LYS A 80 -8.05 -13.73 0.17
CA LYS A 80 -7.29 -12.48 0.00
C LYS A 80 -7.77 -11.72 -1.22
N GLY A 81 -7.69 -10.40 -1.15
CA GLY A 81 -8.11 -9.50 -2.22
C GLY A 81 -9.51 -8.94 -2.03
N GLN A 82 -9.80 -7.89 -2.77
CA GLN A 82 -11.00 -7.09 -2.57
C GLN A 82 -11.42 -6.37 -3.85
N VAL A 83 -12.67 -5.95 -3.86
CA VAL A 83 -13.26 -5.10 -4.90
C VAL A 83 -13.79 -3.81 -4.26
N ILE A 84 -13.45 -2.71 -4.87
CA ILE A 84 -13.94 -1.37 -4.51
C ILE A 84 -14.80 -0.85 -5.65
N ARG A 85 -15.94 -0.28 -5.31
CA ARG A 85 -16.73 0.58 -6.21
C ARG A 85 -16.63 2.01 -5.72
N LEU A 86 -16.30 2.91 -6.63
CA LEU A 86 -16.30 4.34 -6.42
C LEU A 86 -17.52 4.93 -7.16
N ASP A 87 -18.42 5.55 -6.41
CA ASP A 87 -19.55 6.30 -6.96
C ASP A 87 -19.12 7.75 -7.19
N MET A 88 -19.05 8.17 -8.45
CA MET A 88 -18.59 9.49 -8.83
C MET A 88 -19.57 10.60 -8.46
N ASN A 89 -20.84 10.27 -8.18
CA ASN A 89 -21.80 11.26 -7.68
C ASN A 89 -21.53 11.65 -6.21
N LEU A 90 -20.73 10.84 -5.51
CA LEU A 90 -20.30 11.06 -4.13
C LEU A 90 -18.77 11.19 -4.05
N ALA A 91 -18.14 11.67 -5.14
CA ALA A 91 -16.69 11.77 -5.23
C ALA A 91 -16.08 12.55 -4.06
N GLY A 92 -14.93 12.11 -3.59
CA GLY A 92 -14.21 12.70 -2.46
C GLY A 92 -14.72 12.30 -1.08
N THR A 93 -15.85 11.60 -0.97
CA THR A 93 -16.43 11.19 0.31
C THR A 93 -16.26 9.69 0.58
N LEU A 94 -16.34 9.29 1.87
CA LEU A 94 -16.33 7.87 2.24
C LEU A 94 -17.59 7.13 1.81
N GLU A 95 -18.72 7.83 1.78
CA GLU A 95 -20.02 7.27 1.41
C GLU A 95 -20.04 6.79 -0.05
N GLY A 96 -19.23 7.41 -0.90
CA GLY A 96 -19.08 7.00 -2.30
C GLY A 96 -18.18 5.76 -2.49
N ILE A 97 -17.56 5.24 -1.43
CA ILE A 97 -16.68 4.07 -1.49
C ILE A 97 -17.41 2.84 -0.94
N SER A 98 -17.69 1.87 -1.79
CA SER A 98 -18.19 0.56 -1.41
C SER A 98 -17.07 -0.48 -1.55
N ARG A 99 -16.84 -1.27 -0.49
CA ARG A 99 -15.82 -2.33 -0.46
C ARG A 99 -16.48 -3.69 -0.27
N LYS A 100 -16.08 -4.66 -1.08
CA LYS A 100 -16.55 -6.05 -0.98
C LYS A 100 -15.41 -7.04 -1.04
N THR A 101 -15.60 -8.17 -0.38
CA THR A 101 -14.76 -9.36 -0.54
C THR A 101 -15.08 -10.07 -1.86
N PHE A 102 -14.25 -11.01 -2.29
CA PHE A 102 -14.55 -11.87 -3.43
C PHE A 102 -15.71 -12.84 -3.18
N ALA A 103 -16.19 -12.96 -1.94
CA ALA A 103 -17.43 -13.66 -1.61
C ALA A 103 -18.68 -12.76 -1.73
N SER A 104 -18.52 -11.53 -2.23
CA SER A 104 -19.57 -10.51 -2.34
C SER A 104 -20.10 -10.01 -0.98
N GLU A 105 -19.35 -10.20 0.09
CA GLU A 105 -19.67 -9.69 1.41
C GLU A 105 -19.27 -8.24 1.54
N ASP A 106 -20.15 -7.40 2.08
CA ASP A 106 -19.88 -5.99 2.31
C ASP A 106 -18.83 -5.81 3.42
N ALA A 107 -17.86 -4.95 3.16
CA ALA A 107 -16.83 -4.55 4.10
C ALA A 107 -16.77 -3.03 4.18
N LYS A 108 -17.51 -2.46 5.13
CA LYS A 108 -17.63 -1.00 5.25
C LYS A 108 -16.24 -0.36 5.39
N VAL A 109 -15.97 0.66 4.58
CA VAL A 109 -14.82 1.54 4.74
C VAL A 109 -15.14 2.58 5.81
N ARG A 110 -14.21 2.78 6.74
CA ARG A 110 -14.33 3.72 7.85
C ARG A 110 -13.24 4.76 7.79
N GLU A 111 -13.39 5.83 8.55
CA GLU A 111 -12.36 6.87 8.69
C GLU A 111 -11.01 6.31 9.18
N GLU A 112 -11.04 5.31 10.05
CA GLU A 112 -9.87 4.62 10.58
C GLU A 112 -9.09 3.78 9.55
N ASP A 113 -9.72 3.43 8.41
CA ASP A 113 -9.08 2.72 7.30
C ASP A 113 -8.27 3.68 6.41
N LEU A 114 -8.48 4.99 6.57
CA LEU A 114 -7.75 6.00 5.82
C LEU A 114 -6.37 6.25 6.42
N SER A 115 -5.41 6.42 5.54
CA SER A 115 -4.05 6.81 5.88
C SER A 115 -3.76 8.22 5.37
N GLN A 116 -2.76 8.85 5.97
CA GLN A 116 -2.18 10.08 5.47
C GLN A 116 -0.72 9.83 5.11
N THR A 117 -0.30 10.34 3.96
CA THR A 117 1.11 10.29 3.58
C THR A 117 1.84 11.51 4.14
N GLU A 118 3.06 11.27 4.62
CA GLU A 118 4.02 12.32 4.98
C GLU A 118 4.84 12.78 3.77
N ILE A 119 4.70 12.09 2.63
CA ILE A 119 5.35 12.47 1.37
C ILE A 119 4.82 13.82 0.93
N SER A 120 5.72 14.73 0.66
CA SER A 120 5.41 16.06 0.16
C SER A 120 5.71 16.19 -1.34
N THR A 121 5.14 17.21 -1.97
CA THR A 121 5.46 17.56 -3.37
C THR A 121 6.96 17.82 -3.58
N ARG A 122 7.68 18.25 -2.54
CA ARG A 122 9.14 18.43 -2.59
C ARG A 122 9.90 17.12 -2.77
N ASP A 123 9.37 16.03 -2.20
CA ASP A 123 10.01 14.71 -2.26
C ASP A 123 9.94 14.13 -3.67
N ILE A 124 8.87 14.46 -4.39
CA ILE A 124 8.66 14.03 -5.79
C ILE A 124 9.16 15.05 -6.83
N ASP A 125 9.54 16.27 -6.40
CA ASP A 125 10.08 17.26 -7.32
C ASP A 125 11.47 16.81 -7.82
N ARG A 126 11.66 16.87 -9.15
CA ARG A 126 12.94 16.58 -9.75
C ARG A 126 14.02 17.59 -9.36
N GLY A 127 13.64 18.80 -8.96
CA GLY A 127 14.57 19.87 -8.65
C GLY A 127 15.43 20.25 -9.86
N SER A 128 16.71 20.49 -9.64
CA SER A 128 17.68 20.86 -10.69
C SER A 128 18.23 19.66 -11.48
N TYR A 129 17.85 18.44 -11.15
CA TYR A 129 18.35 17.25 -11.82
C TYR A 129 17.78 17.11 -13.23
N LYS A 130 18.61 16.66 -14.16
CA LYS A 130 18.18 16.43 -15.55
C LYS A 130 17.18 15.27 -15.66
N HIS A 131 17.33 14.24 -14.82
CA HIS A 131 16.51 13.02 -14.79
C HIS A 131 16.19 12.63 -13.36
N TYR A 132 14.98 12.10 -13.11
CA TYR A 132 14.57 11.56 -11.80
C TYR A 132 15.51 10.46 -11.30
N LEU A 133 15.86 9.51 -12.17
CA LEU A 133 16.79 8.44 -11.82
C LEU A 133 18.14 8.97 -11.33
N LEU A 134 18.65 10.05 -11.91
CA LEU A 134 19.90 10.67 -11.44
C LEU A 134 19.73 11.24 -10.03
N LYS A 135 18.61 11.93 -9.76
CA LYS A 135 18.26 12.41 -8.42
C LYS A 135 18.26 11.26 -7.41
N GLU A 136 17.53 10.18 -7.69
CA GLU A 136 17.39 9.03 -6.80
C GLU A 136 18.75 8.34 -6.53
N ILE A 137 19.60 8.21 -7.56
CA ILE A 137 20.95 7.66 -7.39
C ILE A 137 21.78 8.54 -6.46
N GLU A 138 21.77 9.86 -6.65
CA GLU A 138 22.55 10.79 -5.82
C GLU A 138 22.00 10.94 -4.41
N GLU A 139 20.69 10.78 -4.22
CA GLU A 139 20.04 10.83 -2.91
C GLU A 139 20.13 9.51 -2.13
N SER A 140 20.40 8.37 -2.80
CA SER A 140 20.50 7.04 -2.17
C SER A 140 21.43 6.98 -0.95
N PRO A 141 22.64 7.58 -0.96
CA PRO A 141 23.50 7.55 0.22
C PRO A 141 22.90 8.25 1.45
N SER A 142 22.14 9.33 1.24
CA SER A 142 21.48 10.06 2.33
C SER A 142 20.28 9.29 2.86
N SER A 143 19.51 8.65 1.98
CA SER A 143 18.38 7.78 2.33
C SER A 143 18.83 6.57 3.15
N VAL A 144 19.91 5.91 2.76
CA VAL A 144 20.51 4.81 3.51
C VAL A 144 20.97 5.29 4.89
N ARG A 145 21.68 6.42 4.99
CA ARG A 145 22.10 6.98 6.28
C ARG A 145 20.90 7.32 7.17
N SER A 146 19.82 7.85 6.60
CA SER A 146 18.59 8.15 7.35
C SER A 146 17.93 6.89 7.88
N THR A 147 17.86 5.83 7.09
CA THR A 147 17.33 4.53 7.49
C THR A 147 18.16 3.88 8.62
N LEU A 148 19.48 4.03 8.57
CA LEU A 148 20.39 3.48 9.58
C LEU A 148 20.48 4.33 10.85
N ARG A 149 19.98 5.58 10.80
CA ARG A 149 20.08 6.49 11.95
C ARG A 149 19.38 5.92 13.18
N GLY A 150 20.11 5.79 14.28
CA GLY A 150 19.63 5.21 15.54
C GLY A 150 19.49 3.69 15.53
N ARG A 151 19.69 3.03 14.38
CA ARG A 151 19.70 1.56 14.27
C ARG A 151 21.10 0.99 14.19
N LEU A 152 22.04 1.74 13.65
CA LEU A 152 23.45 1.35 13.60
C LEU A 152 24.19 2.05 14.74
N VAL A 153 24.78 1.25 15.64
CA VAL A 153 25.50 1.73 16.83
C VAL A 153 26.92 1.16 16.81
N LYS A 154 27.89 2.00 17.07
CA LYS A 154 29.28 1.57 17.19
C LYS A 154 29.51 1.05 18.61
N GLY A 155 29.96 -0.19 18.75
CA GLY A 155 30.35 -0.81 19.99
C GLY A 155 31.69 -0.27 20.53
N GLU A 156 32.01 -0.57 21.77
CA GLU A 156 33.26 -0.15 22.42
C GLU A 156 34.48 -0.81 21.75
N ASP A 157 34.33 -1.99 21.14
CA ASP A 157 35.33 -2.72 20.36
C ASP A 157 35.54 -2.11 18.95
N GLY A 158 34.75 -1.10 18.56
CA GLY A 158 34.81 -0.44 17.26
C GLY A 158 33.99 -1.12 16.18
N GLU A 159 33.38 -2.28 16.47
CA GLU A 159 32.46 -2.96 15.58
C GLU A 159 31.09 -2.27 15.55
N PHE A 160 30.34 -2.51 14.47
CA PHE A 160 28.99 -1.97 14.36
C PHE A 160 27.96 -3.03 14.78
N ASP A 161 27.05 -2.63 15.66
CA ASP A 161 25.88 -3.42 16.05
C ASP A 161 24.61 -2.81 15.50
N VAL A 162 23.62 -3.64 15.19
CA VAL A 162 22.32 -3.22 14.65
C VAL A 162 21.26 -3.35 15.73
N ARG A 163 20.67 -2.23 16.12
CA ARG A 163 19.55 -2.18 17.05
C ARG A 163 18.22 -2.18 16.29
N LEU A 164 17.47 -3.27 16.47
CA LEU A 164 16.11 -3.41 15.97
C LEU A 164 15.15 -3.39 17.15
N GLY A 165 14.06 -2.65 17.03
CA GLY A 165 12.99 -2.64 18.04
C GLY A 165 12.27 -3.99 18.11
N ALA A 166 11.64 -4.29 19.26
CA ALA A 166 10.92 -5.55 19.48
C ALA A 166 9.76 -5.75 18.49
N GLU A 167 9.19 -4.65 17.95
CA GLU A 167 8.19 -4.67 16.89
C GLU A 167 8.74 -5.18 15.55
N THR A 168 10.04 -4.94 15.28
CA THR A 168 10.70 -5.36 14.02
C THR A 168 11.40 -6.71 14.21
N PHE A 169 11.99 -6.94 15.39
CA PHE A 169 12.75 -8.12 15.71
C PHE A 169 12.37 -8.65 17.11
N PRO A 170 11.24 -9.40 17.20
CA PRO A 170 10.74 -9.90 18.49
C PRO A 170 11.76 -10.79 19.21
N ASP A 171 11.80 -10.75 20.54
CA ASP A 171 12.70 -11.56 21.37
C ASP A 171 12.55 -13.07 21.12
N GLN A 172 11.35 -13.52 20.73
CA GLN A 172 11.14 -14.92 20.39
C GLN A 172 11.90 -15.29 19.11
N LEU A 173 11.90 -14.41 18.10
CA LEU A 173 12.64 -14.63 16.85
C LEU A 173 14.16 -14.69 17.14
N LYS A 174 14.65 -13.83 18.01
CA LYS A 174 16.06 -13.83 18.45
C LYS A 174 16.42 -15.16 19.10
N ARG A 175 15.63 -15.62 20.07
CA ARG A 175 15.86 -16.93 20.74
C ARG A 175 15.82 -18.11 19.77
N ASP A 176 14.88 -18.09 18.81
CA ASP A 176 14.73 -19.18 17.82
C ASP A 176 15.94 -19.23 16.84
N LEU A 177 16.54 -18.08 16.52
CA LEU A 177 17.78 -18.00 15.75
C LEU A 177 18.99 -18.49 16.58
N GLU A 178 19.16 -17.99 17.80
CA GLU A 178 20.27 -18.35 18.69
C GLU A 178 20.26 -19.86 19.05
N SER A 179 19.08 -20.43 19.22
CA SER A 179 18.91 -21.87 19.51
C SER A 179 19.08 -22.78 18.28
N GLY A 180 19.21 -22.21 17.08
CA GLY A 180 19.26 -22.96 15.83
C GLY A 180 17.92 -23.56 15.38
N LYS A 181 16.81 -23.18 16.00
CA LYS A 181 15.49 -23.60 15.57
C LYS A 181 15.14 -23.01 14.21
N ILE A 182 15.58 -21.77 13.96
CA ILE A 182 15.55 -21.14 12.65
C ILE A 182 16.91 -21.30 12.01
N THR A 183 17.00 -22.07 10.93
CA THR A 183 18.25 -22.39 10.22
C THR A 183 18.42 -21.64 8.91
N LYS A 184 17.39 -20.90 8.47
CA LYS A 184 17.42 -20.15 7.21
C LYS A 184 16.59 -18.88 7.30
N VAL A 185 17.16 -17.79 6.85
CA VAL A 185 16.46 -16.52 6.61
C VAL A 185 16.48 -16.25 5.10
N VAL A 186 15.36 -15.89 4.54
CA VAL A 186 15.23 -15.51 3.13
C VAL A 186 14.72 -14.08 3.09
N VAL A 187 15.45 -13.22 2.41
CA VAL A 187 15.03 -11.83 2.12
C VAL A 187 14.51 -11.79 0.68
N ILE A 188 13.29 -11.29 0.52
CA ILE A 188 12.58 -11.19 -0.75
C ILE A 188 12.16 -9.74 -1.03
#